data_dc166c745a03cd0f4cd54b9c5c2e88b8
#
_entry.id   dc166c745a03cd0f4cd54b9c5c2e88b8
#
_cell.length_a   1.000
_cell.length_b   1.000
_cell.length_c   1.000
_cell.angle_alpha   90.00
_cell.angle_beta   90.00
_cell.angle_gamma   90.00
#
_symmetry.space_group_name_H-M   'P 1'
#
loop_
_entity.id
_entity.type
_entity.pdbx_description
1 polymer ?
#
loop_
_entity_poly.entity_id
_entity_poly.type
_entity_poly.pdbx_seq_one_letter_code
_entity_poly.pdbx_strand_id
1 'polypeptide(L)'
;MSGYFRNRSCRFPVTTGTAANALALAAITPRCSAIACHKGAHIFTDECAAPGFFCDSSPLIPIEGKNGKIGLDSLQSICELFSKNDPQCSPVKTLSITQATEQGTIYSLTELEALSNFSNANDIRLHMDGARFANYRNRLA
;
A
#
# COMPACT_ATOMS: atom_id res chain seq x y z
N MET A 1 10.07 12.36 25.02
CA MET A 1 8.61 12.50 25.16
C MET A 1 7.96 11.49 24.25
N SER A 2 7.48 10.37 24.81
CA SER A 2 6.84 9.29 24.07
C SER A 2 5.41 9.71 23.71
N GLY A 3 5.19 10.04 22.44
CA GLY A 3 3.85 10.24 21.91
C GLY A 3 3.12 8.90 21.84
N TYR A 4 2.28 8.61 22.81
CA TYR A 4 1.32 7.52 22.72
C TYR A 4 0.41 7.76 21.51
N PHE A 5 0.56 6.94 20.47
CA PHE A 5 -0.48 6.79 19.48
C PHE A 5 -1.74 6.30 20.19
N ARG A 6 -2.72 7.17 20.36
CA ARG A 6 -4.06 6.75 20.76
C ARG A 6 -4.62 5.94 19.60
N ASN A 7 -4.57 4.62 19.71
CA ASN A 7 -5.20 3.67 18.80
C ASN A 7 -6.72 3.86 18.80
N ARG A 8 -7.22 4.81 18.02
CA ARG A 8 -8.62 4.82 17.61
C ARG A 8 -8.73 3.90 16.42
N SER A 9 -9.06 2.65 16.62
CA SER A 9 -9.39 1.74 15.53
C SER A 9 -10.89 1.80 15.27
N CYS A 10 -11.28 2.08 14.03
CA CYS A 10 -12.64 1.88 13.54
C CYS A 10 -12.69 0.58 12.76
N ARG A 11 -13.79 -0.19 12.88
CA ARG A 11 -14.00 -1.44 12.16
C ARG A 11 -15.19 -1.28 11.25
N PHE A 12 -15.00 -1.59 9.98
CA PHE A 12 -16.03 -1.53 8.96
C PHE A 12 -16.19 -2.92 8.34
N PRO A 13 -17.21 -3.70 8.73
CA PRO A 13 -17.47 -4.98 8.10
C PRO A 13 -17.90 -4.78 6.65
N VAL A 14 -17.31 -5.55 5.74
CA VAL A 14 -17.60 -5.55 4.30
C VAL A 14 -17.76 -6.97 3.80
N THR A 15 -18.36 -7.14 2.63
CA THR A 15 -18.73 -8.46 2.12
C THR A 15 -17.58 -9.26 1.50
N THR A 16 -16.55 -8.57 0.97
CA THR A 16 -15.41 -9.22 0.29
C THR A 16 -14.10 -8.50 0.59
N GLY A 17 -12.96 -9.21 0.36
CA GLY A 17 -11.62 -8.61 0.42
C GLY A 17 -11.43 -7.48 -0.60
N THR A 18 -11.93 -7.66 -1.83
CA THR A 18 -11.90 -6.62 -2.86
C THR A 18 -12.62 -5.35 -2.40
N ALA A 19 -13.81 -5.49 -1.78
CA ALA A 19 -14.50 -4.34 -1.21
C ALA A 19 -13.71 -3.68 -0.07
N ALA A 20 -13.02 -4.48 0.77
CA ALA A 20 -12.18 -3.97 1.84
C ALA A 20 -11.02 -3.13 1.28
N ASN A 21 -10.28 -3.67 0.29
CA ASN A 21 -9.17 -2.98 -0.35
C ASN A 21 -9.62 -1.72 -1.08
N ALA A 22 -10.67 -1.82 -1.91
CA ALA A 22 -11.18 -0.68 -2.67
C ALA A 22 -11.64 0.48 -1.77
N LEU A 23 -12.40 0.19 -0.72
CA LEU A 23 -12.89 1.21 0.20
C LEU A 23 -11.79 1.79 1.10
N ALA A 24 -10.85 0.94 1.57
CA ALA A 24 -9.73 1.40 2.37
C ALA A 24 -8.81 2.34 1.56
N LEU A 25 -8.49 1.96 0.31
CA LEU A 25 -7.71 2.78 -0.60
C LEU A 25 -8.43 4.08 -0.95
N ALA A 26 -9.73 4.03 -1.25
CA ALA A 26 -10.53 5.22 -1.54
C ALA A 26 -10.57 6.22 -0.36
N ALA A 27 -10.56 5.71 0.87
CA ALA A 27 -10.58 6.56 2.07
C ALA A 27 -9.28 7.33 2.31
N ILE A 28 -8.14 6.85 1.76
CA ILE A 28 -6.82 7.43 2.05
C ILE A 28 -6.11 8.00 0.82
N THR A 29 -6.53 7.64 -0.40
CA THR A 29 -5.89 8.08 -1.65
C THR A 29 -6.40 9.45 -2.05
N PRO A 30 -5.54 10.48 -2.12
CA PRO A 30 -5.94 11.80 -2.60
C PRO A 30 -6.31 11.76 -4.09
N ARG A 31 -7.19 12.65 -4.50
CA ARG A 31 -7.53 12.83 -5.94
C ARG A 31 -6.29 13.22 -6.74
N CYS A 32 -6.29 12.85 -8.01
CA CYS A 32 -5.19 13.14 -8.94
C CYS A 32 -3.84 12.61 -8.46
N SER A 33 -3.83 11.46 -7.80
CA SER A 33 -2.62 10.79 -7.33
C SER A 33 -2.60 9.32 -7.75
N ALA A 34 -1.45 8.66 -7.57
CA ALA A 34 -1.25 7.26 -7.91
C ALA A 34 -1.11 6.40 -6.65
N ILE A 35 -1.44 5.12 -6.79
CA ILE A 35 -1.27 4.08 -5.79
C ILE A 35 -0.14 3.18 -6.23
N ALA A 36 0.97 3.15 -5.49
CA ALA A 36 2.05 2.21 -5.73
C ALA A 36 1.74 0.86 -5.05
N CYS A 37 2.01 -0.24 -5.74
CA CYS A 37 1.85 -1.59 -5.20
C CYS A 37 2.84 -2.55 -5.86
N HIS A 38 3.06 -3.74 -5.26
CA HIS A 38 3.85 -4.76 -5.93
C HIS A 38 3.11 -5.28 -7.18
N LYS A 39 3.84 -5.58 -8.26
CA LYS A 39 3.25 -6.05 -9.53
C LYS A 39 2.41 -7.32 -9.42
N GLY A 40 2.69 -8.16 -8.42
CA GLY A 40 1.93 -9.36 -8.11
C GLY A 40 0.93 -9.18 -6.97
N ALA A 41 0.66 -7.96 -6.52
CA ALA A 41 -0.32 -7.71 -5.47
C ALA A 41 -1.74 -7.97 -5.98
N HIS A 42 -2.59 -8.56 -5.15
CA HIS A 42 -3.97 -8.91 -5.47
C HIS A 42 -4.77 -7.72 -6.03
N ILE A 43 -4.57 -6.52 -5.48
CA ILE A 43 -5.23 -5.29 -5.95
C ILE A 43 -4.87 -4.94 -7.40
N PHE A 44 -3.72 -5.41 -7.90
CA PHE A 44 -3.28 -5.14 -9.26
C PHE A 44 -3.69 -6.26 -10.25
N THR A 45 -3.65 -7.52 -9.81
CA THR A 45 -3.83 -8.70 -10.68
C THR A 45 -5.25 -9.24 -10.70
N ASP A 46 -5.98 -9.19 -9.56
CA ASP A 46 -7.16 -10.01 -9.35
C ASP A 46 -8.43 -9.25 -8.90
N GLU A 47 -8.42 -7.91 -8.93
CA GLU A 47 -9.57 -7.09 -8.46
C GLU A 47 -10.28 -6.30 -9.58
N CYS A 48 -10.09 -6.68 -10.84
CA CYS A 48 -10.83 -6.10 -11.98
C CYS A 48 -10.86 -4.56 -12.00
N ALA A 49 -9.74 -3.91 -11.66
CA ALA A 49 -9.61 -2.46 -11.55
C ALA A 49 -10.49 -1.79 -10.47
N ALA A 50 -11.09 -2.54 -9.54
CA ALA A 50 -11.94 -1.99 -8.48
C ALA A 50 -11.23 -0.88 -7.67
N PRO A 51 -9.96 -1.02 -7.24
CA PRO A 51 -9.27 0.05 -6.54
C PRO A 51 -9.24 1.36 -7.34
N GLY A 52 -8.88 1.31 -8.62
CA GLY A 52 -8.86 2.49 -9.48
C GLY A 52 -10.24 3.12 -9.64
N PHE A 53 -11.28 2.31 -9.82
CA PHE A 53 -12.66 2.79 -9.96
C PHE A 53 -13.13 3.57 -8.72
N PHE A 54 -12.90 3.02 -7.53
CA PHE A 54 -13.33 3.66 -6.27
C PHE A 54 -12.41 4.80 -5.82
N CYS A 55 -11.18 4.90 -6.36
CA CYS A 55 -10.21 5.95 -6.05
C CYS A 55 -10.16 7.06 -7.11
N ASP A 56 -11.32 7.49 -7.64
CA ASP A 56 -11.40 8.58 -8.63
C ASP A 56 -10.48 8.36 -9.85
N SER A 57 -10.39 7.14 -10.35
CA SER A 57 -9.50 6.72 -11.46
C SER A 57 -8.00 6.85 -11.17
N SER A 58 -7.60 6.82 -9.89
CA SER A 58 -6.18 6.78 -9.51
C SER A 58 -5.47 5.58 -10.13
N PRO A 59 -4.39 5.76 -10.88
CA PRO A 59 -3.66 4.66 -11.48
C PRO A 59 -2.95 3.82 -10.42
N LEU A 60 -2.94 2.50 -10.63
CA LEU A 60 -2.08 1.57 -9.91
C LEU A 60 -0.71 1.53 -10.60
N ILE A 61 0.35 1.82 -9.88
CA ILE A 61 1.74 1.79 -10.36
C ILE A 61 2.41 0.51 -9.84
N PRO A 62 2.61 -0.49 -10.71
CA PRO A 62 3.24 -1.74 -10.28
C PRO A 62 4.74 -1.55 -10.08
N ILE A 63 5.22 -1.98 -8.91
CA ILE A 63 6.64 -1.98 -8.55
C ILE A 63 7.19 -3.41 -8.60
N GLU A 64 8.35 -3.57 -9.22
CA GLU A 64 9.12 -4.82 -9.17
C GLU A 64 9.75 -5.01 -7.80
N GLY A 65 9.78 -6.26 -7.32
CA GLY A 65 10.43 -6.58 -6.06
C GLY A 65 10.64 -8.07 -5.88
N LYS A 66 11.65 -8.43 -5.11
CA LYS A 66 11.96 -9.84 -4.84
C LYS A 66 10.94 -10.44 -3.87
N ASN A 67 10.54 -11.66 -4.14
CA ASN A 67 9.67 -12.44 -3.25
C ASN A 67 8.33 -11.75 -2.93
N GLY A 68 7.77 -11.00 -3.86
CA GLY A 68 6.49 -10.31 -3.66
C GLY A 68 6.56 -9.04 -2.78
N LYS A 69 7.77 -8.60 -2.38
CA LYS A 69 7.97 -7.44 -1.53
C LYS A 69 8.48 -6.23 -2.31
N ILE A 70 8.04 -5.06 -1.93
CA ILE A 70 8.55 -3.79 -2.45
C ILE A 70 9.79 -3.41 -1.64
N GLY A 71 10.93 -3.21 -2.32
CA GLY A 71 12.12 -2.64 -1.73
C GLY A 71 12.05 -1.12 -1.64
N LEU A 72 12.75 -0.54 -0.65
CA LEU A 72 12.77 0.91 -0.45
C LEU A 72 13.34 1.65 -1.67
N ASP A 73 14.43 1.14 -2.25
CA ASP A 73 15.07 1.74 -3.42
C ASP A 73 14.14 1.78 -4.64
N SER A 74 13.38 0.69 -4.85
CA SER A 74 12.39 0.61 -5.94
C SER A 74 11.24 1.60 -5.71
N LEU A 75 10.77 1.74 -4.48
CA LEU A 75 9.73 2.72 -4.12
C LEU A 75 10.23 4.14 -4.36
N GLN A 76 11.45 4.45 -3.92
CA GLN A 76 12.04 5.77 -4.10
C GLN A 76 12.16 6.12 -5.60
N SER A 77 12.69 5.21 -6.42
CA SER A 77 12.81 5.42 -7.87
C SER A 77 11.47 5.70 -8.55
N ILE A 78 10.42 4.99 -8.15
CA ILE A 78 9.06 5.22 -8.66
C ILE A 78 8.52 6.58 -8.19
N CYS A 79 8.73 6.97 -6.93
CA CYS A 79 8.29 8.28 -6.44
C CYS A 79 9.01 9.44 -7.15
N GLU A 80 10.27 9.28 -7.52
CA GLU A 80 11.03 10.26 -8.30
C GLU A 80 10.48 10.34 -9.75
N LEU A 81 10.21 9.19 -10.37
CA LEU A 81 9.65 9.13 -11.73
C LEU A 81 8.25 9.77 -11.80
N PHE A 82 7.41 9.52 -10.81
CA PHE A 82 6.06 10.09 -10.70
C PHE A 82 6.07 11.30 -9.73
N SER A 83 6.96 12.24 -9.99
CA SER A 83 7.13 13.41 -9.13
C SER A 83 5.96 14.39 -9.29
N LYS A 84 5.55 14.98 -8.17
CA LYS A 84 4.57 16.08 -8.15
C LYS A 84 5.00 17.35 -8.93
N ASN A 85 6.26 17.41 -9.36
CA ASN A 85 6.79 18.49 -10.18
C ASN A 85 6.50 18.33 -11.67
N ASP A 86 6.00 17.16 -12.09
CA ASP A 86 5.54 16.93 -13.45
C ASP A 86 4.00 17.04 -13.51
N PRO A 87 3.45 18.08 -14.13
CA PRO A 87 2.00 18.30 -14.20
C PRO A 87 1.27 17.24 -15.06
N GLN A 88 2.00 16.40 -15.80
CA GLN A 88 1.43 15.33 -16.61
C GLN A 88 1.39 14.00 -15.88
N CYS A 89 2.05 13.88 -14.73
CA CYS A 89 2.12 12.67 -13.94
C CYS A 89 1.29 12.78 -12.66
N SER A 90 0.57 11.71 -12.32
CA SER A 90 -0.08 11.58 -11.02
C SER A 90 0.97 11.19 -9.97
N PRO A 91 1.28 12.03 -8.97
CA PRO A 91 2.27 11.70 -7.96
C PRO A 91 1.83 10.49 -7.11
N VAL A 92 2.77 9.65 -6.72
CA VAL A 92 2.48 8.56 -5.76
C VAL A 92 2.14 9.16 -4.40
N LYS A 93 0.93 8.92 -3.92
CA LYS A 93 0.44 9.38 -2.62
C LYS A 93 -0.10 8.25 -1.74
N THR A 94 -0.16 7.05 -2.27
CA THR A 94 -0.55 5.86 -1.52
C THR A 94 0.38 4.72 -1.87
N LEU A 95 0.89 4.01 -0.85
CA LEU A 95 1.62 2.75 -0.97
C LEU A 95 0.74 1.64 -0.43
N SER A 96 0.51 0.61 -1.22
CA SER A 96 -0.19 -0.61 -0.79
C SER A 96 0.79 -1.78 -0.73
N ILE A 97 0.87 -2.41 0.43
CA ILE A 97 1.64 -3.64 0.64
C ILE A 97 0.70 -4.79 1.02
N THR A 98 1.15 -6.02 0.83
CA THR A 98 0.39 -7.23 1.22
C THR A 98 1.16 -8.03 2.28
N GLN A 99 0.51 -8.37 3.38
CA GLN A 99 1.09 -9.15 4.48
C GLN A 99 0.16 -10.34 4.83
N ALA A 100 0.54 -11.60 4.60
CA ALA A 100 1.70 -12.04 3.81
C ALA A 100 1.48 -11.81 2.32
N THR A 101 2.58 -11.68 1.56
CA THR A 101 2.53 -11.49 0.11
C THR A 101 1.91 -12.69 -0.61
N GLU A 102 1.56 -12.52 -1.86
CA GLU A 102 1.02 -13.59 -2.73
C GLU A 102 2.02 -14.74 -2.91
N GLN A 103 3.31 -14.47 -2.72
CA GLN A 103 4.39 -15.48 -2.75
C GLN A 103 4.63 -16.15 -1.38
N GLY A 104 3.82 -15.85 -0.35
CA GLY A 104 3.92 -16.44 0.98
C GLY A 104 5.05 -15.87 1.84
N THR A 105 5.69 -14.79 1.43
CA THR A 105 6.70 -14.10 2.22
C THR A 105 6.09 -13.06 3.15
N ILE A 106 6.82 -12.66 4.18
CA ILE A 106 6.40 -11.64 5.12
C ILE A 106 7.43 -10.52 5.19
N TYR A 107 6.95 -9.28 5.29
CA TYR A 107 7.81 -8.16 5.65
C TYR A 107 8.23 -8.29 7.11
N SER A 108 9.52 -8.14 7.40
CA SER A 108 10.03 -7.99 8.76
C SER A 108 9.62 -6.64 9.34
N LEU A 109 9.70 -6.51 10.67
CA LEU A 109 9.44 -5.22 11.33
C LEU A 109 10.35 -4.11 10.81
N THR A 110 11.64 -4.41 10.59
CA THR A 110 12.60 -3.45 10.04
C THR A 110 12.22 -2.99 8.63
N GLU A 111 11.76 -3.91 7.75
CA GLU A 111 11.28 -3.56 6.42
C GLU A 111 10.01 -2.68 6.48
N LEU A 112 9.07 -3.02 7.38
CA LEU A 112 7.85 -2.22 7.58
C LEU A 112 8.17 -0.83 8.14
N GLU A 113 9.09 -0.73 9.10
CA GLU A 113 9.55 0.55 9.65
C GLU A 113 10.20 1.43 8.58
N ALA A 114 11.06 0.84 7.74
CA ALA A 114 11.70 1.57 6.65
C ALA A 114 10.68 2.13 5.65
N LEU A 115 9.72 1.31 5.21
CA LEU A 115 8.63 1.74 4.32
C LEU A 115 7.74 2.80 4.97
N SER A 116 7.40 2.62 6.25
CA SER A 116 6.59 3.57 7.01
C SER A 116 7.29 4.93 7.17
N ASN A 117 8.57 4.92 7.55
CA ASN A 117 9.35 6.15 7.70
C ASN A 117 9.50 6.91 6.38
N PHE A 118 9.79 6.19 5.29
CA PHE A 118 9.84 6.79 3.96
C PHE A 118 8.49 7.39 3.55
N SER A 119 7.41 6.63 3.75
CA SER A 119 6.06 7.07 3.42
C SER A 119 5.67 8.33 4.19
N ASN A 120 5.94 8.38 5.49
CA ASN A 120 5.69 9.55 6.33
C ASN A 120 6.51 10.78 5.90
N ALA A 121 7.80 10.58 5.57
CA ALA A 121 8.67 11.67 5.13
C ALA A 121 8.24 12.28 3.78
N ASN A 122 7.54 11.51 2.92
CA ASN A 122 7.11 11.92 1.58
C ASN A 122 5.59 12.20 1.46
N ASP A 123 4.87 12.23 2.58
CA ASP A 123 3.41 12.41 2.63
C ASP A 123 2.68 11.36 1.77
N ILE A 124 3.11 10.10 1.90
CA ILE A 124 2.50 8.93 1.26
C ILE A 124 1.69 8.17 2.32
N ARG A 125 0.44 7.84 2.01
CA ARG A 125 -0.43 7.03 2.88
C ARG A 125 -0.07 5.56 2.72
N LEU A 126 -0.03 4.82 3.83
CA LEU A 126 0.28 3.39 3.81
C LEU A 126 -1.00 2.58 4.00
N HIS A 127 -1.27 1.68 3.04
CA HIS A 127 -2.30 0.66 3.10
C HIS A 127 -1.66 -0.73 3.23
N MET A 128 -2.28 -1.60 4.01
CA MET A 128 -1.86 -3.01 4.12
C MET A 128 -3.05 -3.93 3.84
N ASP A 129 -2.96 -4.71 2.78
CA ASP A 129 -3.83 -5.88 2.61
C ASP A 129 -3.39 -6.97 3.60
N GLY A 130 -4.22 -7.18 4.60
CA GLY A 130 -3.99 -8.13 5.70
C GLY A 130 -4.76 -9.44 5.56
N ALA A 131 -5.26 -9.81 4.38
CA ALA A 131 -6.10 -11.00 4.18
C ALA A 131 -5.47 -12.28 4.76
N ARG A 132 -4.14 -12.38 4.73
CA ARG A 132 -3.37 -13.52 5.24
C ARG A 132 -2.60 -13.23 6.55
N PHE A 133 -2.79 -12.06 7.13
CA PHE A 133 -2.01 -11.61 8.30
C PHE A 133 -2.14 -12.57 9.51
N ALA A 134 -3.32 -13.06 9.79
CA ALA A 134 -3.57 -13.97 10.91
C ALA A 134 -2.78 -15.28 10.83
N ASN A 135 -2.50 -15.77 9.61
CA ASN A 135 -1.79 -17.04 9.39
C ASN A 135 -0.29 -16.95 9.77
N TYR A 136 0.26 -15.76 9.83
CA TYR A 136 1.69 -15.51 10.04
C TYR A 136 2.01 -14.70 11.30
N ARG A 137 0.99 -14.36 12.09
CA ARG A 137 1.13 -13.55 13.31
C ARG A 137 2.23 -14.05 14.25
N ASN A 138 2.37 -15.36 14.39
CA ASN A 138 3.34 -15.97 15.29
C ASN A 138 4.79 -15.95 14.76
N ARG A 139 5.03 -15.49 13.53
CA ARG A 139 6.36 -15.36 12.93
C ARG A 139 6.90 -13.93 12.96
N LEU A 140 6.11 -12.98 13.47
CA LEU A 140 6.47 -11.56 13.60
C LEU A 140 6.88 -11.20 15.04
N ALA A 141 6.79 -12.17 15.97
CA ALA A 141 7.15 -12.02 17.37
C ALA A 141 8.61 -12.41 17.63
#